data_0d11c5fc97ebf75b6ec90f0235e4aa2e
#
_entry.id   0d11c5fc97ebf75b6ec90f0235e4aa2e
#
_cell.length_a   1.000
_cell.length_b   1.000
_cell.length_c   1.000
_cell.angle_alpha   90.00
_cell.angle_beta   90.00
_cell.angle_gamma   90.00
#
_symmetry.space_group_name_H-M   'P 1'
#
loop_
_entity.id
_entity.type
_entity.pdbx_description
1 polymer ?
#
loop_
_entity_poly.entity_id
_entity_poly.type
_entity_poly.pdbx_seq_one_letter_code
_entity_poly.pdbx_strand_id
1 'polypeptide(L)'
;VSDLVLSTAIGNYGHTKPLKDGSLKSSRFELEHVEISPVPMIFRRMVRGLEFDVAEMALSTYICAREHGKAFTGLPIMLTRSFYHGGIAVNVNSGIESPKDLAGRRVGVRSYTFTPGVWTRGILQTAYGLDLESVNWIITGDEHVAEYEAPSYVQYVDNSDLAGQLLSGEIDAAIGAGPIDSPDVRPLFPEPAESDAQWFNEYGIYPISHMMVVKNEQLEANPWLAEELYSLFEQAKKPLMKQFDSGASLSGEDANIQNMARIVGGDPLPFGLESSRK
;
A
#
# COMPACT_ATOMS: atom_id res chain seq x y z
N VAL A 1 12.45 -32.17 9.86
CA VAL A 1 11.17 -31.48 9.63
C VAL A 1 11.00 -30.54 10.82
N SER A 2 10.78 -29.27 10.57
CA SER A 2 10.52 -28.29 11.64
C SER A 2 9.13 -28.58 12.23
N ASP A 3 9.00 -28.54 13.56
CA ASP A 3 7.71 -28.72 14.23
C ASP A 3 6.87 -27.42 14.22
N LEU A 4 7.45 -26.27 13.83
CA LEU A 4 6.76 -24.99 13.74
C LEU A 4 6.23 -24.76 12.33
N VAL A 5 4.90 -24.74 12.21
CA VAL A 5 4.18 -24.39 10.97
C VAL A 5 3.48 -23.07 11.20
N LEU A 6 3.70 -22.10 10.28
CA LEU A 6 3.15 -20.76 10.36
C LEU A 6 2.14 -20.52 9.22
N SER A 7 0.88 -20.35 9.55
CA SER A 7 -0.14 -19.95 8.59
C SER A 7 0.21 -18.57 8.03
N THR A 8 0.38 -18.48 6.70
CA THR A 8 1.00 -17.31 6.04
C THR A 8 0.13 -16.82 4.90
N ALA A 9 -0.30 -15.56 4.95
CA ALA A 9 -1.06 -14.91 3.90
C ALA A 9 -0.31 -13.69 3.36
N ILE A 10 0.24 -13.81 2.16
CA ILE A 10 0.99 -12.76 1.44
C ILE A 10 0.63 -12.78 -0.05
N GLY A 11 0.79 -11.64 -0.72
CA GLY A 11 0.56 -11.52 -2.16
C GLY A 11 1.51 -12.35 -3.02
N ASN A 12 1.15 -12.50 -4.29
CA ASN A 12 1.93 -13.19 -5.31
C ASN A 12 2.81 -12.19 -6.06
N TYR A 13 4.06 -12.06 -5.63
CA TYR A 13 5.07 -11.16 -6.20
C TYR A 13 6.29 -11.95 -6.66
N GLY A 14 7.08 -11.43 -7.58
CA GLY A 14 8.32 -12.06 -8.01
C GLY A 14 9.29 -12.31 -6.85
N HIS A 15 9.34 -11.40 -5.87
CA HIS A 15 10.19 -11.53 -4.68
C HIS A 15 9.62 -12.45 -3.58
N THR A 16 8.33 -12.84 -3.65
CA THR A 16 7.75 -13.85 -2.72
C THR A 16 7.64 -15.23 -3.35
N LYS A 17 7.82 -15.32 -4.68
CA LYS A 17 7.69 -16.58 -5.43
C LYS A 17 8.55 -17.72 -4.89
N PRO A 18 9.86 -17.53 -4.56
CA PRO A 18 10.68 -18.63 -4.06
C PRO A 18 10.18 -19.25 -2.75
N LEU A 19 9.44 -18.49 -1.94
CA LEU A 19 8.83 -18.99 -0.71
C LEU A 19 7.58 -19.80 -1.02
N LYS A 20 6.76 -19.32 -1.96
CA LYS A 20 5.49 -19.93 -2.33
C LYS A 20 5.63 -21.21 -3.15
N ASP A 21 6.62 -21.27 -4.04
CA ASP A 21 6.89 -22.48 -4.83
C ASP A 21 7.77 -23.51 -4.11
N GLY A 22 8.24 -23.15 -2.88
CA GLY A 22 9.03 -24.02 -2.04
C GLY A 22 10.49 -24.22 -2.49
N SER A 23 10.98 -23.42 -3.45
CA SER A 23 12.39 -23.44 -3.87
C SER A 23 13.31 -22.82 -2.81
N LEU A 24 12.78 -22.01 -1.90
CA LEU A 24 13.46 -21.48 -0.73
C LEU A 24 12.65 -21.80 0.53
N LYS A 25 13.28 -22.43 1.52
CA LYS A 25 12.67 -22.83 2.79
C LYS A 25 13.58 -22.52 3.97
N SER A 26 13.00 -22.24 5.13
CA SER A 26 13.73 -22.26 6.40
C SER A 26 13.92 -23.70 6.87
N SER A 27 15.01 -23.95 7.59
CA SER A 27 15.20 -25.21 8.31
C SER A 27 14.51 -25.24 9.67
N ARG A 28 14.00 -24.08 10.14
CA ARG A 28 13.47 -23.87 11.48
C ARG A 28 11.95 -23.80 11.56
N PHE A 29 11.28 -23.49 10.44
CA PHE A 29 9.82 -23.45 10.34
C PHE A 29 9.36 -23.71 8.91
N GLU A 30 8.08 -24.02 8.76
CA GLU A 30 7.39 -24.12 7.48
C GLU A 30 6.39 -22.97 7.34
N LEU A 31 6.32 -22.33 6.16
CA LEU A 31 5.28 -21.37 5.80
C LEU A 31 4.15 -22.11 5.10
N GLU A 32 3.00 -22.25 5.77
CA GLU A 32 1.78 -22.78 5.17
C GLU A 32 1.04 -21.63 4.48
N HIS A 33 1.15 -21.55 3.15
CA HIS A 33 0.57 -20.44 2.39
C HIS A 33 -0.93 -20.56 2.22
N VAL A 34 -1.66 -19.52 2.66
CA VAL A 34 -3.11 -19.36 2.46
C VAL A 34 -3.31 -18.36 1.33
N GLU A 35 -3.82 -18.85 0.18
CA GLU A 35 -4.06 -18.00 -0.99
C GLU A 35 -5.34 -17.18 -0.80
N ILE A 36 -5.21 -15.86 -0.87
CA ILE A 36 -6.30 -14.90 -0.71
C ILE A 36 -6.22 -13.85 -1.80
N SER A 37 -7.32 -13.63 -2.48
CA SER A 37 -7.48 -12.60 -3.50
C SER A 37 -8.84 -11.89 -3.31
N PRO A 38 -8.89 -10.57 -3.41
CA PRO A 38 -7.77 -9.64 -3.56
C PRO A 38 -6.97 -9.45 -2.26
N VAL A 39 -5.72 -9.02 -2.36
CA VAL A 39 -4.79 -8.84 -1.23
C VAL A 39 -5.38 -8.04 -0.04
N PRO A 40 -6.17 -6.97 -0.21
CA PRO A 40 -6.78 -6.24 0.90
C PRO A 40 -7.67 -7.08 1.82
N MET A 41 -8.13 -8.25 1.37
CA MET A 41 -8.87 -9.19 2.22
C MET A 41 -7.97 -9.82 3.29
N ILE A 42 -6.67 -9.96 3.03
CA ILE A 42 -5.68 -10.41 4.02
C ILE A 42 -5.66 -9.43 5.20
N PHE A 43 -5.58 -8.13 4.92
CA PHE A 43 -5.50 -7.08 5.94
C PHE A 43 -6.71 -7.11 6.86
N ARG A 44 -7.92 -7.18 6.27
CA ARG A 44 -9.18 -7.22 7.01
C ARG A 44 -9.28 -8.44 7.91
N ARG A 45 -8.96 -9.63 7.39
CA ARG A 45 -9.00 -10.89 8.13
C ARG A 45 -7.97 -10.90 9.28
N MET A 46 -6.77 -10.37 9.02
CA MET A 46 -5.73 -10.26 10.06
C MET A 46 -6.11 -9.26 11.15
N VAL A 47 -6.59 -8.06 10.79
CA VAL A 47 -6.97 -7.02 11.77
C VAL A 47 -8.16 -7.44 12.62
N ARG A 48 -9.18 -8.06 12.01
CA ARG A 48 -10.44 -8.38 12.69
C ARG A 48 -10.44 -9.73 13.39
N GLY A 49 -9.65 -10.69 12.92
CA GLY A 49 -9.67 -12.07 13.41
C GLY A 49 -8.33 -12.64 13.84
N LEU A 50 -7.20 -11.94 13.65
CA LEU A 50 -5.86 -12.49 13.86
C LEU A 50 -5.70 -13.87 13.19
N GLU A 51 -6.16 -13.99 11.95
CA GLU A 51 -6.39 -15.26 11.31
C GLU A 51 -5.10 -15.98 10.88
N PHE A 52 -4.02 -15.21 10.63
CA PHE A 52 -2.74 -15.73 10.13
C PHE A 52 -1.63 -15.48 11.15
N ASP A 53 -0.65 -16.37 11.21
CA ASP A 53 0.56 -16.16 12.03
C ASP A 53 1.47 -15.11 11.40
N VAL A 54 1.59 -15.15 10.08
CA VAL A 54 2.35 -14.19 9.26
C VAL A 54 1.44 -13.64 8.18
N ALA A 55 1.38 -12.31 8.02
CA ALA A 55 0.53 -11.71 7.01
C ALA A 55 1.14 -10.47 6.37
N GLU A 56 0.76 -10.23 5.11
CA GLU A 56 0.91 -8.92 4.49
C GLU A 56 -0.06 -7.92 5.10
N MET A 57 0.36 -6.67 5.26
CA MET A 57 -0.44 -5.61 5.85
C MET A 57 -0.14 -4.27 5.20
N ALA A 58 -1.18 -3.51 4.85
CA ALA A 58 -1.05 -2.14 4.41
C ALA A 58 -0.53 -1.24 5.55
N LEU A 59 0.42 -0.35 5.25
CA LEU A 59 1.13 0.46 6.28
C LEU A 59 0.17 1.26 7.15
N SER A 60 -0.75 2.01 6.56
CA SER A 60 -1.71 2.82 7.34
C SER A 60 -2.68 1.97 8.16
N THR A 61 -3.10 0.81 7.63
CA THR A 61 -3.87 -0.17 8.38
C THR A 61 -3.08 -0.70 9.57
N TYR A 62 -1.76 -0.97 9.41
CA TYR A 62 -0.90 -1.37 10.51
C TYR A 62 -0.82 -0.31 11.60
N ILE A 63 -0.57 0.95 11.23
CA ILE A 63 -0.49 2.07 12.18
C ILE A 63 -1.81 2.21 12.96
N CYS A 64 -2.93 2.22 12.25
CA CYS A 64 -4.26 2.28 12.86
C CYS A 64 -4.54 1.09 13.77
N ALA A 65 -4.20 -0.14 13.34
CA ALA A 65 -4.38 -1.35 14.13
C ALA A 65 -3.54 -1.34 15.41
N ARG A 66 -2.32 -0.79 15.38
CA ARG A 66 -1.46 -0.64 16.58
C ARG A 66 -2.06 0.33 17.58
N GLU A 67 -2.61 1.45 17.13
CA GLU A 67 -3.33 2.41 18.00
C GLU A 67 -4.52 1.75 18.70
N HIS A 68 -5.23 0.85 18.01
CA HIS A 68 -6.35 0.09 18.56
C HIS A 68 -5.96 -1.26 19.22
N GLY A 69 -4.68 -1.43 19.60
CA GLY A 69 -4.20 -2.55 20.42
C GLY A 69 -4.26 -3.93 19.76
N LYS A 70 -4.27 -4.03 18.42
CA LYS A 70 -4.27 -5.32 17.71
C LYS A 70 -2.96 -6.07 17.96
N ALA A 71 -3.07 -7.38 18.26
CA ALA A 71 -2.00 -8.22 18.77
C ALA A 71 -1.07 -8.80 17.69
N PHE A 72 -0.52 -7.92 16.82
CA PHE A 72 0.52 -8.27 15.86
C PHE A 72 1.56 -7.16 15.74
N THR A 73 2.76 -7.52 15.33
CA THR A 73 3.91 -6.62 15.19
C THR A 73 4.40 -6.61 13.75
N GLY A 74 4.67 -5.41 13.23
CA GLY A 74 5.27 -5.22 11.90
C GLY A 74 6.75 -5.51 11.90
N LEU A 75 7.20 -6.28 10.91
CA LEU A 75 8.61 -6.47 10.62
C LEU A 75 9.04 -5.50 9.52
N PRO A 76 10.30 -5.05 9.50
CA PRO A 76 10.81 -4.12 8.47
C PRO A 76 11.09 -4.83 7.14
N ILE A 77 10.12 -5.62 6.69
CA ILE A 77 10.07 -6.34 5.42
C ILE A 77 8.99 -5.67 4.58
N MET A 78 9.41 -4.76 3.68
CA MET A 78 8.48 -3.96 2.88
C MET A 78 8.13 -4.72 1.60
N LEU A 79 6.95 -5.32 1.57
CA LEU A 79 6.52 -6.17 0.45
C LEU A 79 6.17 -5.35 -0.80
N THR A 80 5.60 -4.16 -0.62
CA THR A 80 5.35 -3.25 -1.74
C THR A 80 5.61 -1.80 -1.37
N ARG A 81 6.08 -1.03 -2.35
CA ARG A 81 6.22 0.42 -2.32
C ARG A 81 5.64 1.00 -3.59
N SER A 82 5.17 2.25 -3.56
CA SER A 82 4.66 2.93 -4.74
C SER A 82 4.70 4.44 -4.56
N PHE A 83 4.75 5.17 -5.66
CA PHE A 83 4.45 6.61 -5.67
C PHE A 83 2.95 6.83 -5.95
N TYR A 84 2.44 8.02 -5.62
CA TYR A 84 0.98 8.22 -5.53
C TYR A 84 0.43 9.44 -6.25
N HIS A 85 1.23 10.19 -7.04
CA HIS A 85 0.70 11.29 -7.86
C HIS A 85 -0.28 10.77 -8.94
N GLY A 86 -0.04 9.56 -9.48
CA GLY A 86 -0.96 8.94 -10.42
C GLY A 86 -2.25 8.39 -9.81
N GLY A 87 -2.40 8.43 -8.48
CA GLY A 87 -3.53 7.82 -7.77
C GLY A 87 -4.78 8.68 -7.67
N ILE A 88 -4.76 9.94 -8.16
CA ILE A 88 -5.89 10.87 -8.10
C ILE A 88 -6.36 11.27 -9.50
N ALA A 89 -7.65 11.09 -9.75
CA ALA A 89 -8.32 11.47 -10.98
C ALA A 89 -9.38 12.55 -10.71
N VAL A 90 -9.67 13.37 -11.70
CA VAL A 90 -10.66 14.45 -11.64
C VAL A 90 -11.66 14.35 -12.79
N ASN A 91 -12.91 14.73 -12.54
CA ASN A 91 -13.88 14.95 -13.59
C ASN A 91 -13.53 16.24 -14.34
N VAL A 92 -13.45 16.19 -15.68
CA VAL A 92 -13.05 17.34 -16.51
C VAL A 92 -13.95 18.55 -16.36
N ASN A 93 -15.22 18.33 -16.01
CA ASN A 93 -16.22 19.39 -15.82
C ASN A 93 -16.17 20.01 -14.40
N SER A 94 -15.33 19.49 -13.49
CA SER A 94 -15.23 19.99 -12.12
C SER A 94 -14.52 21.34 -12.00
N GLY A 95 -13.77 21.76 -13.03
CA GLY A 95 -12.95 22.97 -13.01
C GLY A 95 -11.69 22.86 -12.12
N ILE A 96 -11.28 21.66 -11.74
CA ILE A 96 -10.05 21.41 -10.99
C ILE A 96 -8.89 21.35 -11.98
N GLU A 97 -7.95 22.29 -11.90
CA GLU A 97 -6.74 22.35 -12.74
C GLU A 97 -5.46 22.06 -11.95
N SER A 98 -5.49 22.28 -10.64
CA SER A 98 -4.33 22.10 -9.76
C SER A 98 -4.73 21.47 -8.43
N PRO A 99 -3.77 20.94 -7.64
CA PRO A 99 -4.05 20.41 -6.30
C PRO A 99 -4.80 21.37 -5.36
N LYS A 100 -4.55 22.67 -5.46
CA LYS A 100 -5.22 23.68 -4.60
C LYS A 100 -6.71 23.85 -4.92
N ASP A 101 -7.11 23.52 -6.14
CA ASP A 101 -8.52 23.62 -6.56
C ASP A 101 -9.41 22.51 -5.94
N LEU A 102 -8.79 21.55 -5.23
CA LEU A 102 -9.52 20.55 -4.45
C LEU A 102 -10.20 21.15 -3.21
N ALA A 103 -9.81 22.34 -2.76
CA ALA A 103 -10.47 23.03 -1.66
C ALA A 103 -11.96 23.29 -1.98
N GLY A 104 -12.85 22.89 -1.07
CA GLY A 104 -14.30 22.95 -1.23
C GLY A 104 -14.90 21.88 -2.16
N ARG A 105 -14.07 21.03 -2.79
CA ARG A 105 -14.52 19.98 -3.72
C ARG A 105 -14.86 18.69 -3.00
N ARG A 106 -15.72 17.87 -3.62
CA ARG A 106 -16.07 16.53 -3.16
C ARG A 106 -15.02 15.56 -3.70
N VAL A 107 -14.22 15.00 -2.81
CA VAL A 107 -13.16 14.06 -3.17
C VAL A 107 -13.48 12.68 -2.59
N GLY A 108 -13.76 11.75 -3.47
CA GLY A 108 -14.08 10.37 -3.11
C GLY A 108 -12.84 9.53 -2.81
N VAL A 109 -12.92 8.67 -1.80
CA VAL A 109 -11.92 7.65 -1.51
C VAL A 109 -12.60 6.44 -0.85
N ARG A 110 -12.11 5.23 -1.14
CA ARG A 110 -12.76 4.00 -0.65
C ARG A 110 -12.86 3.92 0.87
N SER A 111 -11.80 4.26 1.59
CA SER A 111 -11.76 4.38 3.05
C SER A 111 -10.76 5.45 3.45
N TYR A 112 -10.96 6.08 4.60
CA TYR A 112 -10.10 7.20 5.00
C TYR A 112 -8.69 6.74 5.38
N THR A 113 -8.54 5.53 5.96
CA THR A 113 -7.25 4.94 6.29
C THR A 113 -6.62 4.13 5.13
N PHE A 114 -7.18 4.14 3.93
CA PHE A 114 -6.62 3.49 2.75
C PHE A 114 -5.21 4.03 2.43
N THR A 115 -4.18 3.17 2.43
CA THR A 115 -2.76 3.60 2.35
C THR A 115 -2.47 4.53 1.16
N PRO A 116 -2.88 4.24 -0.08
CA PRO A 116 -2.73 5.19 -1.18
C PRO A 116 -3.38 6.55 -0.90
N GLY A 117 -4.59 6.56 -0.31
CA GLY A 117 -5.28 7.79 0.05
C GLY A 117 -4.56 8.58 1.16
N VAL A 118 -3.98 7.91 2.14
CA VAL A 118 -3.18 8.55 3.19
C VAL A 118 -1.94 9.23 2.60
N TRP A 119 -1.20 8.51 1.73
CA TRP A 119 -0.03 9.07 1.06
C TRP A 119 -0.40 10.23 0.12
N THR A 120 -1.44 10.07 -0.71
CA THR A 120 -1.90 11.14 -1.61
C THR A 120 -2.28 12.40 -0.82
N ARG A 121 -3.06 12.28 0.27
CA ARG A 121 -3.38 13.42 1.12
C ARG A 121 -2.16 14.06 1.75
N GLY A 122 -1.22 13.26 2.26
CA GLY A 122 0.06 13.76 2.79
C GLY A 122 0.85 14.54 1.75
N ILE A 123 0.95 14.05 0.52
CA ILE A 123 1.60 14.73 -0.60
C ILE A 123 0.88 16.04 -0.94
N LEU A 124 -0.44 16.01 -1.08
CA LEU A 124 -1.25 17.21 -1.38
C LEU A 124 -1.06 18.30 -0.32
N GLN A 125 -1.01 17.92 0.96
CA GLN A 125 -0.80 18.86 2.07
C GLN A 125 0.64 19.39 2.10
N THR A 126 1.64 18.51 2.07
CA THR A 126 3.04 18.90 2.34
C THR A 126 3.74 19.51 1.14
N ALA A 127 3.51 18.98 -0.06
CA ALA A 127 4.15 19.47 -1.28
C ALA A 127 3.35 20.55 -2.01
N TYR A 128 2.02 20.50 -1.93
CA TYR A 128 1.16 21.44 -2.66
C TYR A 128 0.41 22.44 -1.78
N GLY A 129 0.53 22.31 -0.45
CA GLY A 129 -0.06 23.24 0.52
C GLY A 129 -1.59 23.23 0.57
N LEU A 130 -2.22 22.08 0.23
CA LEU A 130 -3.66 21.91 0.36
C LEU A 130 -4.03 21.76 1.84
N ASP A 131 -4.98 22.55 2.30
CA ASP A 131 -5.63 22.34 3.59
C ASP A 131 -6.64 21.18 3.47
N LEU A 132 -6.35 20.06 4.11
CA LEU A 132 -7.17 18.85 4.03
C LEU A 132 -8.56 19.03 4.67
N GLU A 133 -8.72 19.94 5.64
CA GLU A 133 -10.02 20.25 6.26
C GLU A 133 -10.91 21.07 5.34
N SER A 134 -10.34 21.75 4.34
CA SER A 134 -11.09 22.48 3.32
C SER A 134 -11.74 21.57 2.26
N VAL A 135 -11.39 20.29 2.22
CA VAL A 135 -11.90 19.32 1.23
C VAL A 135 -13.08 18.54 1.79
N ASN A 136 -14.14 18.35 1.00
CA ASN A 136 -15.26 17.49 1.36
C ASN A 136 -14.92 16.04 1.03
N TRP A 137 -14.36 15.29 1.99
CA TRP A 137 -13.99 13.89 1.82
C TRP A 137 -15.21 13.00 1.84
N ILE A 138 -15.41 12.21 0.78
CA ILE A 138 -16.50 11.26 0.62
C ILE A 138 -15.94 9.84 0.69
N ILE A 139 -16.34 9.10 1.74
CA ILE A 139 -15.90 7.72 1.95
C ILE A 139 -16.98 6.76 1.47
N THR A 140 -16.59 5.83 0.60
CA THR A 140 -17.52 4.92 -0.10
C THR A 140 -17.48 3.46 0.40
N GLY A 141 -16.67 3.16 1.40
CA GLY A 141 -16.53 1.82 1.97
C GLY A 141 -16.11 1.86 3.44
N ASP A 142 -16.07 0.70 4.06
CA ASP A 142 -15.70 0.58 5.47
C ASP A 142 -14.18 0.49 5.68
N GLU A 143 -13.74 0.88 6.87
CA GLU A 143 -12.35 0.80 7.30
C GLU A 143 -11.95 -0.65 7.61
N HIS A 144 -10.66 -0.97 7.45
CA HIS A 144 -10.15 -2.29 7.87
C HIS A 144 -10.20 -2.46 9.38
N VAL A 145 -9.84 -1.41 10.13
CA VAL A 145 -9.96 -1.34 11.59
C VAL A 145 -11.34 -0.78 11.91
N ALA A 146 -12.23 -1.61 12.41
CA ALA A 146 -13.64 -1.24 12.62
C ALA A 146 -13.84 -0.17 13.71
N GLU A 147 -12.88 -0.06 14.62
CA GLU A 147 -12.88 0.91 15.73
C GLU A 147 -12.40 2.30 15.31
N TYR A 148 -11.87 2.47 14.08
CA TYR A 148 -11.39 3.77 13.62
C TYR A 148 -12.57 4.72 13.37
N GLU A 149 -12.45 5.92 13.93
CA GLU A 149 -13.39 7.02 13.72
C GLU A 149 -12.73 8.12 12.87
N ALA A 150 -13.33 8.42 11.73
CA ALA A 150 -12.82 9.47 10.86
C ALA A 150 -13.08 10.87 11.44
N PRO A 151 -12.29 11.90 11.06
CA PRO A 151 -12.53 13.28 11.44
C PRO A 151 -13.95 13.76 11.03
N SER A 152 -14.48 14.75 11.76
CA SER A 152 -15.86 15.25 11.57
C SER A 152 -16.15 15.87 10.19
N TYR A 153 -15.11 16.25 9.46
CA TYR A 153 -15.22 16.78 8.09
C TYR A 153 -15.26 15.68 7.01
N VAL A 154 -15.25 14.40 7.41
CA VAL A 154 -15.35 13.24 6.51
C VAL A 154 -16.79 12.73 6.49
N GLN A 155 -17.31 12.46 5.30
CA GLN A 155 -18.68 11.98 5.10
C GLN A 155 -18.64 10.54 4.56
N TYR A 156 -19.45 9.66 5.16
CA TYR A 156 -19.66 8.31 4.66
C TYR A 156 -20.90 8.27 3.79
N VAL A 157 -20.81 7.62 2.62
CA VAL A 157 -21.93 7.39 1.71
C VAL A 157 -22.05 5.90 1.42
N ASP A 158 -23.29 5.43 1.34
CA ASP A 158 -23.59 4.02 1.01
C ASP A 158 -23.62 3.83 -0.52
N ASN A 159 -22.49 4.07 -1.17
CA ASN A 159 -22.29 3.85 -2.59
C ASN A 159 -20.81 3.51 -2.85
N SER A 160 -20.52 2.25 -3.15
CA SER A 160 -19.15 1.77 -3.37
C SER A 160 -18.61 2.00 -4.79
N ASP A 161 -19.43 2.50 -5.72
CA ASP A 161 -19.02 2.79 -7.10
C ASP A 161 -18.34 4.15 -7.23
N LEU A 162 -17.10 4.21 -6.79
CA LEU A 162 -16.28 5.42 -6.82
C LEU A 162 -16.05 5.94 -8.26
N ALA A 163 -15.91 5.03 -9.24
CA ALA A 163 -15.74 5.39 -10.64
C ALA A 163 -17.02 5.98 -11.24
N GLY A 164 -18.16 5.37 -10.97
CA GLY A 164 -19.47 5.87 -11.41
C GLY A 164 -19.81 7.24 -10.81
N GLN A 165 -19.52 7.46 -9.53
CA GLN A 165 -19.68 8.77 -8.88
C GLN A 165 -18.81 9.86 -9.53
N LEU A 166 -17.57 9.52 -9.91
CA LEU A 166 -16.68 10.46 -10.58
C LEU A 166 -17.18 10.78 -12.00
N LEU A 167 -17.61 9.77 -12.75
CA LEU A 167 -18.15 9.93 -14.10
C LEU A 167 -19.43 10.76 -14.11
N SER A 168 -20.33 10.53 -13.16
CA SER A 168 -21.59 11.28 -13.06
C SER A 168 -21.44 12.72 -12.55
N GLY A 169 -20.25 13.07 -12.00
CA GLY A 169 -20.02 14.34 -11.33
C GLY A 169 -20.65 14.44 -9.94
N GLU A 170 -21.04 13.31 -9.36
CA GLU A 170 -21.47 13.25 -7.95
C GLU A 170 -20.30 13.58 -7.01
N ILE A 171 -19.08 13.19 -7.40
CA ILE A 171 -17.81 13.66 -6.82
C ILE A 171 -16.97 14.35 -7.89
N ASP A 172 -16.13 15.29 -7.47
CA ASP A 172 -15.34 16.14 -8.36
C ASP A 172 -13.96 15.52 -8.65
N ALA A 173 -13.44 14.74 -7.71
CA ALA A 173 -12.20 13.98 -7.82
C ALA A 173 -12.30 12.66 -7.06
N ALA A 174 -11.42 11.70 -7.38
CA ALA A 174 -11.35 10.41 -6.70
C ALA A 174 -9.90 9.96 -6.49
N ILE A 175 -9.62 9.37 -5.31
CA ILE A 175 -8.33 8.74 -5.01
C ILE A 175 -8.52 7.23 -5.01
N GLY A 176 -7.77 6.54 -5.88
CA GLY A 176 -7.77 5.09 -5.96
C GLY A 176 -9.02 4.49 -6.62
N ALA A 177 -9.67 5.22 -7.53
CA ALA A 177 -10.80 4.71 -8.34
C ALA A 177 -10.38 3.66 -9.38
N GLY A 178 -9.06 3.46 -9.58
CA GLY A 178 -8.51 2.62 -10.64
C GLY A 178 -8.53 3.32 -12.01
N PRO A 179 -8.15 2.60 -13.07
CA PRO A 179 -8.20 3.11 -14.43
C PRO A 179 -9.65 3.34 -14.87
N ILE A 180 -9.94 4.53 -15.38
CA ILE A 180 -11.24 4.88 -15.95
C ILE A 180 -11.03 5.32 -17.41
N ASP A 181 -11.53 4.53 -18.33
CA ASP A 181 -11.44 4.83 -19.76
C ASP A 181 -12.64 5.70 -20.18
N SER A 182 -12.50 7.00 -20.00
CA SER A 182 -13.51 7.99 -20.37
C SER A 182 -12.90 9.35 -20.65
N PRO A 183 -13.37 10.10 -21.68
CA PRO A 183 -12.94 11.45 -21.93
C PRO A 183 -13.36 12.45 -20.84
N ASP A 184 -14.29 12.07 -19.97
CA ASP A 184 -14.78 12.91 -18.88
C ASP A 184 -13.92 12.83 -17.61
N VAL A 185 -12.89 11.97 -17.61
CA VAL A 185 -11.98 11.79 -16.47
C VAL A 185 -10.54 11.91 -16.93
N ARG A 186 -9.74 12.67 -16.17
CA ARG A 186 -8.31 12.79 -16.39
C ARG A 186 -7.53 12.67 -15.07
N PRO A 187 -6.24 12.33 -15.11
CA PRO A 187 -5.42 12.45 -13.91
C PRO A 187 -5.31 13.91 -13.46
N LEU A 188 -5.19 14.14 -12.15
CA LEU A 188 -4.91 15.48 -11.60
C LEU A 188 -3.50 15.93 -12.02
N PHE A 189 -2.55 15.01 -12.00
CA PHE A 189 -1.17 15.25 -12.47
C PHE A 189 -1.02 14.65 -13.87
N PRO A 190 -0.88 15.48 -14.92
CA PRO A 190 -0.81 14.97 -16.30
C PRO A 190 0.38 14.03 -16.53
N GLU A 191 1.52 14.32 -15.91
CA GLU A 191 2.75 13.52 -15.98
C GLU A 191 3.10 12.98 -14.57
N PRO A 192 2.36 11.98 -14.06
CA PRO A 192 2.52 11.55 -12.68
C PRO A 192 3.91 10.98 -12.38
N ALA A 193 4.55 10.30 -13.32
CA ALA A 193 5.90 9.77 -13.15
C ALA A 193 6.96 10.89 -12.99
N GLU A 194 6.80 12.01 -13.67
CA GLU A 194 7.67 13.19 -13.49
C GLU A 194 7.43 13.84 -12.13
N SER A 195 6.16 13.97 -11.72
CA SER A 195 5.78 14.48 -10.41
C SER A 195 6.34 13.62 -9.29
N ASP A 196 6.26 12.29 -9.41
CA ASP A 196 6.83 11.32 -8.48
C ASP A 196 8.35 11.47 -8.37
N ALA A 197 9.05 11.59 -9.50
CA ALA A 197 10.50 11.76 -9.54
C ALA A 197 10.93 13.11 -8.93
N GLN A 198 10.23 14.20 -9.22
CA GLN A 198 10.48 15.51 -8.63
C GLN A 198 10.30 15.49 -7.12
N TRP A 199 9.17 14.93 -6.66
CA TRP A 199 8.88 14.80 -5.24
C TRP A 199 9.91 13.92 -4.50
N PHE A 200 10.33 12.79 -5.11
CA PHE A 200 11.38 11.95 -4.55
C PHE A 200 12.72 12.69 -4.44
N ASN A 201 13.10 13.44 -5.46
CA ASN A 201 14.34 14.22 -5.46
C ASN A 201 14.33 15.31 -4.38
N GLU A 202 13.19 15.94 -4.12
CA GLU A 202 13.05 17.00 -3.13
C GLU A 202 12.99 16.45 -1.70
N TYR A 203 12.17 15.42 -1.45
CA TYR A 203 11.90 14.93 -0.10
C TYR A 203 12.70 13.67 0.26
N GLY A 204 13.19 12.92 -0.71
CA GLY A 204 13.89 11.66 -0.52
C GLY A 204 13.03 10.56 0.09
N ILE A 205 11.70 10.68 0.00
CA ILE A 205 10.75 9.72 0.57
C ILE A 205 10.29 8.75 -0.52
N TYR A 206 10.45 7.45 -0.26
CA TYR A 206 9.89 6.40 -1.10
C TYR A 206 8.77 5.68 -0.33
N PRO A 207 7.49 5.95 -0.68
CA PRO A 207 6.36 5.53 0.13
C PRO A 207 6.22 4.02 0.28
N ILE A 208 5.98 3.57 1.51
CA ILE A 208 5.69 2.18 1.83
C ILE A 208 4.19 1.95 1.62
N SER A 209 3.83 0.93 0.83
CA SER A 209 2.45 0.50 0.66
C SER A 209 2.10 -0.63 1.63
N HIS A 210 2.82 -1.75 1.53
CA HIS A 210 2.58 -2.90 2.36
C HIS A 210 3.86 -3.41 3.02
N MET A 211 3.69 -3.96 4.20
CA MET A 211 4.75 -4.58 5.00
C MET A 211 4.28 -5.93 5.55
N MET A 212 5.20 -6.67 6.14
CA MET A 212 4.88 -7.90 6.84
C MET A 212 4.52 -7.63 8.29
N VAL A 213 3.52 -8.36 8.81
CA VAL A 213 3.20 -8.43 10.24
C VAL A 213 3.20 -9.89 10.71
N VAL A 214 3.49 -10.07 12.01
CA VAL A 214 3.52 -11.38 12.69
C VAL A 214 2.71 -11.28 13.97
N LYS A 215 1.90 -12.28 14.32
CA LYS A 215 1.22 -12.35 15.62
C LYS A 215 2.21 -12.21 16.76
N ASN A 216 1.85 -11.45 17.78
CA ASN A 216 2.70 -11.27 18.97
C ASN A 216 3.03 -12.59 19.66
N GLU A 217 2.03 -13.50 19.78
CA GLU A 217 2.22 -14.82 20.40
C GLU A 217 3.33 -15.64 19.72
N GLN A 218 3.46 -15.55 18.39
CA GLN A 218 4.50 -16.26 17.65
C GLN A 218 5.89 -15.66 17.91
N LEU A 219 5.98 -14.34 18.02
CA LEU A 219 7.25 -13.65 18.33
C LEU A 219 7.67 -13.87 19.78
N GLU A 220 6.71 -13.95 20.73
CA GLU A 220 6.96 -14.23 22.14
C GLU A 220 7.41 -15.68 22.34
N ALA A 221 6.75 -16.63 21.70
CA ALA A 221 7.11 -18.05 21.76
C ALA A 221 8.44 -18.34 21.04
N ASN A 222 8.79 -17.55 20.00
CA ASN A 222 9.94 -17.77 19.14
C ASN A 222 10.71 -16.45 18.95
N PRO A 223 11.52 -15.98 19.91
CA PRO A 223 12.22 -14.69 19.83
C PRO A 223 13.17 -14.53 18.62
N TRP A 224 13.58 -15.64 18.02
CA TRP A 224 14.44 -15.71 16.84
C TRP A 224 13.68 -15.56 15.51
N LEU A 225 12.34 -15.65 15.54
CA LEU A 225 11.50 -15.75 14.34
C LEU A 225 11.57 -14.50 13.46
N ALA A 226 11.59 -13.31 14.06
CA ALA A 226 11.66 -12.05 13.32
C ALA A 226 12.94 -11.95 12.47
N GLU A 227 14.08 -12.32 13.02
CA GLU A 227 15.37 -12.29 12.32
C GLU A 227 15.43 -13.35 11.20
N GLU A 228 14.93 -14.54 11.47
CA GLU A 228 14.89 -15.63 10.49
C GLU A 228 13.95 -15.31 9.33
N LEU A 229 12.75 -14.76 9.59
CA LEU A 229 11.86 -14.28 8.55
C LEU A 229 12.50 -13.18 7.71
N TYR A 230 13.13 -12.20 8.35
CA TYR A 230 13.83 -11.13 7.64
C TYR A 230 14.90 -11.70 6.69
N SER A 231 15.76 -12.60 7.19
CA SER A 231 16.80 -13.24 6.40
C SER A 231 16.22 -14.06 5.23
N LEU A 232 15.14 -14.79 5.48
CA LEU A 232 14.49 -15.62 4.47
C LEU A 232 13.89 -14.77 3.33
N PHE A 233 13.22 -13.66 3.65
CA PHE A 233 12.67 -12.75 2.65
C PHE A 233 13.75 -11.97 1.89
N GLU A 234 14.85 -11.59 2.55
CA GLU A 234 16.02 -11.03 1.88
C GLU A 234 16.62 -11.99 0.84
N GLN A 235 16.62 -13.28 1.15
CA GLN A 235 17.07 -14.30 0.20
C GLN A 235 16.08 -14.49 -0.94
N ALA A 236 14.78 -14.49 -0.64
CA ALA A 236 13.71 -14.68 -1.64
C ALA A 236 13.66 -13.56 -2.68
N LYS A 237 14.05 -12.34 -2.30
CA LYS A 237 14.10 -11.18 -3.19
C LYS A 237 15.22 -11.25 -4.25
N LYS A 238 16.34 -11.93 -3.96
CA LYS A 238 17.54 -11.92 -4.80
C LYS A 238 17.33 -12.37 -6.25
N PRO A 239 16.52 -13.41 -6.58
CA PRO A 239 16.27 -13.78 -7.97
C PRO A 239 15.61 -12.67 -8.79
N LEU A 240 14.65 -11.94 -8.21
CA LEU A 240 14.00 -10.81 -8.89
C LEU A 240 14.99 -9.65 -9.12
N MET A 241 15.81 -9.32 -8.14
CA MET A 241 16.85 -8.28 -8.31
C MET A 241 17.82 -8.61 -9.44
N LYS A 242 18.22 -9.87 -9.57
CA LYS A 242 19.07 -10.31 -10.70
C LYS A 242 18.37 -10.17 -12.06
N GLN A 243 17.05 -10.33 -12.13
CA GLN A 243 16.30 -10.08 -13.36
C GLN A 243 16.28 -8.59 -13.72
N PHE A 244 16.16 -7.70 -12.75
CA PHE A 244 16.27 -6.26 -12.98
C PHE A 244 17.65 -5.88 -13.55
N ASP A 245 18.72 -6.40 -12.95
CA ASP A 245 20.10 -6.14 -13.38
C ASP A 245 20.38 -6.67 -14.79
N SER A 246 19.73 -7.77 -15.19
CA SER A 246 19.87 -8.36 -16.53
C SER A 246 19.12 -7.62 -17.63
N GLY A 247 18.30 -6.64 -17.29
CA GLY A 247 17.45 -5.90 -18.22
C GLY A 247 16.28 -6.73 -18.77
N ALA A 248 15.88 -7.81 -18.06
CA ALA A 248 14.73 -8.61 -18.45
C ALA A 248 13.46 -7.78 -18.54
N SER A 249 12.63 -8.07 -19.54
CA SER A 249 11.29 -7.49 -19.65
C SER A 249 10.36 -8.20 -18.68
N LEU A 250 9.82 -7.47 -17.73
CA LEU A 250 8.91 -7.94 -16.70
C LEU A 250 7.48 -7.46 -16.98
N SER A 251 6.52 -8.05 -16.30
CA SER A 251 5.09 -7.70 -16.44
C SER A 251 4.43 -7.56 -15.06
N GLY A 252 3.24 -6.97 -15.06
CA GLY A 252 2.46 -6.79 -13.83
C GLY A 252 3.21 -5.99 -12.76
N GLU A 253 3.11 -6.43 -11.50
CA GLU A 253 3.72 -5.74 -10.36
C GLU A 253 5.25 -5.69 -10.43
N ASP A 254 5.90 -6.74 -10.95
CA ASP A 254 7.36 -6.75 -11.09
C ASP A 254 7.86 -5.68 -12.08
N ALA A 255 7.09 -5.38 -13.13
CA ALA A 255 7.38 -4.27 -14.05
C ALA A 255 7.20 -2.91 -13.36
N ASN A 256 6.18 -2.77 -12.51
CA ASN A 256 5.97 -1.56 -11.71
C ASN A 256 7.16 -1.32 -10.77
N ILE A 257 7.60 -2.35 -10.05
CA ILE A 257 8.78 -2.28 -9.18
C ILE A 257 10.03 -1.91 -9.98
N GLN A 258 10.22 -2.49 -11.17
CA GLN A 258 11.34 -2.16 -12.07
C GLN A 258 11.30 -0.69 -12.51
N ASN A 259 10.11 -0.14 -12.77
CA ASN A 259 9.96 1.28 -13.10
C ASN A 259 10.28 2.19 -11.91
N MET A 260 9.91 1.79 -10.69
CA MET A 260 10.29 2.54 -9.47
C MET A 260 11.81 2.60 -9.29
N ALA A 261 12.56 1.54 -9.66
CA ALA A 261 14.01 1.52 -9.62
C ALA A 261 14.64 2.69 -10.39
N ARG A 262 14.01 3.14 -11.48
CA ARG A 262 14.48 4.29 -12.28
C ARG A 262 14.35 5.62 -11.54
N ILE A 263 13.36 5.74 -10.66
CA ILE A 263 13.13 6.95 -9.87
C ILE A 263 14.06 6.95 -8.65
N VAL A 264 14.13 5.83 -7.92
CA VAL A 264 14.88 5.78 -6.65
C VAL A 264 16.38 5.57 -6.84
N GLY A 265 16.83 5.13 -8.02
CA GLY A 265 18.24 5.00 -8.36
C GLY A 265 18.99 3.90 -7.60
N GLY A 266 18.28 2.83 -7.17
CA GLY A 266 18.87 1.75 -6.38
C GLY A 266 17.93 0.56 -6.19
N ASP A 267 18.01 -0.09 -5.03
CA ASP A 267 17.10 -1.19 -4.67
C ASP A 267 15.64 -0.67 -4.60
N PRO A 268 14.72 -1.13 -5.48
CA PRO A 268 13.33 -0.68 -5.47
C PRO A 268 12.50 -1.36 -4.38
N LEU A 269 13.06 -2.33 -3.67
CA LEU A 269 12.42 -3.03 -2.55
C LEU A 269 13.36 -3.05 -1.33
N PRO A 270 13.77 -1.89 -0.81
CA PRO A 270 14.68 -1.85 0.32
C PRO A 270 13.95 -2.31 1.59
N PHE A 271 14.53 -3.32 2.25
CA PHE A 271 14.11 -3.79 3.58
C PHE A 271 14.92 -3.09 4.67
N GLY A 272 14.42 -3.18 5.89
CA GLY A 272 15.08 -2.62 7.06
C GLY A 272 14.55 -1.25 7.48
N LEU A 273 14.85 -0.88 8.74
CA LEU A 273 14.40 0.40 9.30
C LEU A 273 15.20 1.58 8.72
N GLU A 274 16.50 1.41 8.49
CA GLU A 274 17.36 2.50 8.00
C GLU A 274 16.92 3.00 6.62
N SER A 275 16.56 2.09 5.72
CA SER A 275 16.05 2.43 4.39
C SER A 275 14.65 3.10 4.39
N SER A 276 14.02 3.17 5.56
CA SER A 276 12.63 3.63 5.74
C SER A 276 12.51 4.82 6.70
N ARG A 277 13.64 5.44 7.12
CA ARG A 277 13.68 6.52 8.12
C ARG A 277 13.41 7.92 7.59
N LYS A 278 13.12 8.10 6.32
CA LYS A 278 12.81 9.42 5.75
C LYS A 278 11.33 9.68 5.68
#